data_8455152a30881533f66847477a7c4ba0
#
_entry.id   8455152a30881533f66847477a7c4ba0
#
_cell.length_a   1.000
_cell.length_b   1.000
_cell.length_c   1.000
_cell.angle_alpha   90.00
_cell.angle_beta   90.00
_cell.angle_gamma   90.00
#
_symmetry.space_group_name_H-M   'P 1'
#
loop_
_entity.id
_entity.type
_entity.pdbx_description
1 polymer ?
#
loop_
_entity_poly.entity_id
_entity_poly.type
_entity_poly.pdbx_seq_one_letter_code
_entity_poly.pdbx_strand_id
1 'polypeptide(L)'
;MTEAHALAAAFAAMARLDEYTRHFRNPEIARAWFARSETLAVMQASEGELLQEATLCHLLIDDLYELSTLKQRLAPCIHSAILRSIAGPASDEDPLDWIAAIWGESERSNRHRDVGAAQWRHEASINEILAPIRSALTTPTPEVVAECVRQIWVGRAFDGRGKRMALLLAPFLIQRAFKAPLVQCGLARALARDADRTNEAVVDAESWLLHFYAAVEESASRSYEALNTLARVKADLAALLPRERETSRSGPTIELFLQRPIQTAQDIAGAIGSSDFGARLIIDKLIKAGVITPLDGSRQNRSYICRKAMAA
;
A
#
# COMPACT_ATOMS: atom_id res chain seq x y z
N MET A 1 7.67 -29.04 4.07
CA MET A 1 7.03 -28.64 2.78
C MET A 1 8.17 -28.51 1.77
N THR A 2 8.06 -29.09 0.60
CA THR A 2 9.08 -28.97 -0.46
C THR A 2 8.97 -27.61 -1.15
N GLU A 3 10.07 -27.12 -1.72
CA GLU A 3 10.12 -25.87 -2.48
C GLU A 3 9.07 -25.85 -3.61
N ALA A 4 8.98 -26.91 -4.40
CA ALA A 4 8.01 -27.03 -5.48
C ALA A 4 6.57 -26.89 -4.98
N HIS A 5 6.23 -27.42 -3.80
CA HIS A 5 4.91 -27.28 -3.22
C HIS A 5 4.62 -25.85 -2.77
N ALA A 6 5.59 -25.19 -2.10
CA ALA A 6 5.45 -23.81 -1.67
C ALA A 6 5.29 -22.84 -2.86
N LEU A 7 6.10 -23.03 -3.90
CA LEU A 7 5.99 -22.26 -5.15
C LEU A 7 4.64 -22.46 -5.84
N ALA A 8 4.16 -23.69 -5.94
CA ALA A 8 2.85 -24.00 -6.54
C ALA A 8 1.71 -23.34 -5.76
N ALA A 9 1.76 -23.35 -4.43
CA ALA A 9 0.77 -22.68 -3.57
C ALA A 9 0.77 -21.15 -3.78
N ALA A 10 1.95 -20.54 -3.85
CA ALA A 10 2.09 -19.10 -4.13
C ALA A 10 1.52 -18.75 -5.52
N PHE A 11 1.82 -19.53 -6.58
CA PHE A 11 1.23 -19.32 -7.91
C PHE A 11 -0.29 -19.46 -7.91
N ALA A 12 -0.84 -20.47 -7.23
CA ALA A 12 -2.27 -20.66 -7.14
C ALA A 12 -2.98 -19.50 -6.42
N ALA A 13 -2.41 -19.00 -5.33
CA ALA A 13 -2.94 -17.85 -4.62
C ALA A 13 -2.89 -16.56 -5.47
N MET A 14 -1.76 -16.32 -6.15
CA MET A 14 -1.60 -15.16 -7.04
C MET A 14 -2.54 -15.23 -8.25
N ALA A 15 -2.70 -16.39 -8.87
CA ALA A 15 -3.62 -16.58 -10.01
C ALA A 15 -5.08 -16.33 -9.59
N ARG A 16 -5.49 -16.84 -8.42
CA ARG A 16 -6.83 -16.59 -7.88
C ARG A 16 -7.08 -15.11 -7.60
N LEU A 17 -6.09 -14.41 -7.05
CA LEU A 17 -6.19 -12.97 -6.80
C LEU A 17 -6.21 -12.17 -8.10
N ASP A 18 -5.40 -12.53 -9.11
CA ASP A 18 -5.37 -11.87 -10.42
C ASP A 18 -6.71 -12.00 -11.13
N GLU A 19 -7.28 -13.22 -11.15
CA GLU A 19 -8.60 -13.46 -11.73
C GLU A 19 -9.68 -12.65 -11.03
N TYR A 20 -9.68 -12.60 -9.70
CA TYR A 20 -10.64 -11.79 -8.96
C TYR A 20 -10.47 -10.30 -9.25
N THR A 21 -9.22 -9.80 -9.31
CA THR A 21 -8.91 -8.39 -9.55
C THR A 21 -9.36 -7.95 -10.95
N ARG A 22 -9.27 -8.82 -11.96
CA ARG A 22 -9.79 -8.55 -13.33
C ARG A 22 -11.28 -8.26 -13.36
N HIS A 23 -12.04 -8.91 -12.48
CA HIS A 23 -13.49 -8.73 -12.35
C HIS A 23 -13.88 -7.66 -11.33
N PHE A 24 -12.93 -7.19 -10.55
CA PHE A 24 -13.16 -6.12 -9.56
C PHE A 24 -13.33 -4.77 -10.25
N ARG A 25 -14.57 -4.27 -10.26
CA ARG A 25 -14.97 -3.09 -11.08
C ARG A 25 -14.25 -1.78 -10.74
N ASN A 26 -13.56 -1.70 -9.59
CA ASN A 26 -12.96 -0.47 -9.10
C ASN A 26 -11.50 -0.67 -8.69
N PRO A 27 -10.57 -0.73 -9.65
CA PRO A 27 -9.15 -0.94 -9.37
C PRO A 27 -8.54 0.11 -8.44
N GLU A 28 -9.05 1.34 -8.47
CA GLU A 28 -8.58 2.42 -7.59
C GLU A 28 -8.91 2.15 -6.10
N ILE A 29 -10.05 1.51 -5.81
CA ILE A 29 -10.38 1.08 -4.44
C ILE A 29 -9.39 0.02 -3.96
N ALA A 30 -9.10 -0.97 -4.82
CA ALA A 30 -8.13 -2.02 -4.50
C ALA A 30 -6.74 -1.45 -4.24
N ARG A 31 -6.27 -0.54 -5.11
CA ARG A 31 -4.98 0.12 -4.99
C ARG A 31 -4.88 0.95 -3.70
N ALA A 32 -5.89 1.77 -3.43
CA ALA A 32 -5.90 2.62 -2.25
C ALA A 32 -5.96 1.80 -0.94
N TRP A 33 -6.78 0.75 -0.90
CA TRP A 33 -6.81 -0.18 0.22
C TRP A 33 -5.46 -0.85 0.44
N PHE A 34 -4.88 -1.40 -0.64
CA PHE A 34 -3.57 -2.05 -0.57
C PHE A 34 -2.50 -1.09 -0.05
N ALA A 35 -2.42 0.12 -0.61
CA ALA A 35 -1.42 1.10 -0.20
C ALA A 35 -1.53 1.45 1.29
N ARG A 36 -2.74 1.62 1.83
CA ARG A 36 -2.94 1.85 3.27
C ARG A 36 -2.52 0.63 4.09
N SER A 37 -3.01 -0.56 3.73
CA SER A 37 -2.71 -1.80 4.44
C SER A 37 -1.21 -2.09 4.47
N GLU A 38 -0.52 -1.92 3.34
CA GLU A 38 0.91 -2.14 3.24
C GLU A 38 1.71 -1.06 3.97
N THR A 39 1.25 0.21 3.97
CA THR A 39 1.87 1.28 4.77
C THR A 39 1.90 0.91 6.25
N LEU A 40 0.77 0.47 6.80
CA LEU A 40 0.69 0.06 8.21
C LEU A 40 1.63 -1.12 8.51
N ALA A 41 1.68 -2.08 7.60
CA ALA A 41 2.54 -3.25 7.73
C ALA A 41 4.04 -2.91 7.62
N VAL A 42 4.42 -2.02 6.69
CA VAL A 42 5.81 -1.53 6.57
C VAL A 42 6.21 -0.73 7.80
N MET A 43 5.34 0.14 8.32
CA MET A 43 5.59 0.87 9.56
C MET A 43 5.85 -0.07 10.73
N GLN A 44 5.04 -1.11 10.89
CA GLN A 44 5.23 -2.13 11.92
C GLN A 44 6.54 -2.91 11.71
N ALA A 45 6.76 -3.40 10.47
CA ALA A 45 7.89 -4.27 10.16
C ALA A 45 9.24 -3.56 10.23
N SER A 46 9.34 -2.32 9.73
CA SER A 46 10.62 -1.61 9.60
C SER A 46 10.90 -0.62 10.72
N GLU A 47 9.85 0.00 11.29
CA GLU A 47 9.99 1.04 12.33
C GLU A 47 9.58 0.56 13.72
N GLY A 48 8.96 -0.63 13.82
CA GLY A 48 8.38 -1.12 15.07
C GLY A 48 7.19 -0.29 15.56
N GLU A 49 6.56 0.49 14.67
CA GLU A 49 5.44 1.38 15.01
C GLU A 49 4.11 0.75 14.62
N LEU A 50 3.28 0.45 15.63
CA LEU A 50 1.89 -0.01 15.45
C LEU A 50 0.99 1.21 15.24
N LEU A 51 0.72 1.53 13.97
CA LEU A 51 -0.15 2.62 13.60
C LEU A 51 -1.57 2.09 13.33
N GLN A 52 -2.58 2.77 13.87
CA GLN A 52 -3.97 2.48 13.54
C GLN A 52 -4.36 3.07 12.18
N GLU A 53 -5.24 2.39 11.43
CA GLU A 53 -5.69 2.87 10.12
C GLU A 53 -6.36 4.25 10.20
N ALA A 54 -7.14 4.50 11.24
CA ALA A 54 -7.73 5.81 11.46
C ALA A 54 -6.68 6.92 11.56
N THR A 55 -5.59 6.66 12.31
CA THR A 55 -4.47 7.61 12.43
C THR A 55 -3.79 7.83 11.09
N LEU A 56 -3.54 6.76 10.31
CA LEU A 56 -2.98 6.90 8.97
C LEU A 56 -3.90 7.74 8.07
N CYS A 57 -5.21 7.48 8.07
CA CYS A 57 -6.15 8.24 7.25
C CYS A 57 -6.16 9.73 7.63
N HIS A 58 -6.07 10.07 8.93
CA HIS A 58 -5.94 11.46 9.38
C HIS A 58 -4.62 12.08 8.89
N LEU A 59 -3.50 11.37 8.98
CA LEU A 59 -2.20 11.86 8.50
C LEU A 59 -2.17 12.08 6.97
N LEU A 60 -3.02 11.39 6.22
CA LEU A 60 -3.10 11.53 4.75
C LEU A 60 -3.97 12.70 4.28
N ILE A 61 -4.89 13.21 5.11
CA ILE A 61 -5.85 14.27 4.73
C ILE A 61 -5.58 15.61 5.42
N ASP A 62 -4.88 15.59 6.56
CA ASP A 62 -4.82 16.76 7.42
C ASP A 62 -3.40 17.03 7.93
N ASP A 63 -3.13 18.31 8.22
CA ASP A 63 -1.91 18.79 8.86
C ASP A 63 -1.84 18.43 10.37
N LEU A 64 -2.39 17.27 10.77
CA LEU A 64 -2.12 16.68 12.10
C LEU A 64 -0.62 16.38 12.33
N TYR A 65 0.19 16.82 11.37
CA TYR A 65 1.63 16.70 11.39
C TYR A 65 2.28 17.23 12.67
N GLU A 66 1.73 18.30 13.24
CA GLU A 66 2.25 18.93 14.47
C GLU A 66 1.98 18.10 15.73
N LEU A 67 0.92 17.29 15.76
CA LEU A 67 0.53 16.46 16.90
C LEU A 67 1.09 15.03 16.84
N SER A 68 1.71 14.65 15.72
CA SER A 68 2.20 13.30 15.51
C SER A 68 3.66 13.13 15.96
N THR A 69 4.02 11.89 16.37
CA THR A 69 5.42 11.56 16.66
C THR A 69 6.25 11.58 15.38
N LEU A 70 7.59 11.71 15.51
CA LEU A 70 8.50 11.68 14.36
C LEU A 70 8.32 10.40 13.53
N LYS A 71 8.09 9.27 14.17
CA LYS A 71 7.82 7.99 13.48
C LYS A 71 6.50 8.01 12.71
N GLN A 72 5.42 8.52 13.31
CA GLN A 72 4.12 8.62 12.65
C GLN A 72 4.17 9.51 11.40
N ARG A 73 5.01 10.55 11.40
CA ARG A 73 5.25 11.42 10.24
C ARG A 73 5.88 10.72 9.04
N LEU A 74 6.48 9.53 9.24
CA LEU A 74 6.97 8.69 8.14
C LEU A 74 5.83 8.01 7.36
N ALA A 75 4.68 7.78 7.97
CA ALA A 75 3.61 7.00 7.35
C ALA A 75 3.09 7.59 6.03
N PRO A 76 2.81 8.91 5.88
CA PRO A 76 2.47 9.49 4.59
C PRO A 76 3.57 9.34 3.53
N CYS A 77 4.84 9.41 3.94
CA CYS A 77 5.98 9.28 3.06
C CYS A 77 6.13 7.83 2.56
N ILE A 78 5.98 6.86 3.46
CA ILE A 78 5.95 5.43 3.12
C ILE A 78 4.74 5.13 2.22
N HIS A 79 3.57 5.72 2.49
CA HIS A 79 2.38 5.58 1.65
C HIS A 79 2.63 6.07 0.21
N SER A 80 3.23 7.26 0.05
CA SER A 80 3.63 7.79 -1.25
C SER A 80 4.63 6.88 -1.96
N ALA A 81 5.64 6.39 -1.24
CA ALA A 81 6.63 5.47 -1.77
C ALA A 81 6.01 4.13 -2.23
N ILE A 82 5.02 3.60 -1.52
CA ILE A 82 4.27 2.40 -1.92
C ILE A 82 3.48 2.67 -3.20
N LEU A 83 2.76 3.81 -3.29
CA LEU A 83 2.03 4.18 -4.50
C LEU A 83 2.97 4.31 -5.71
N ARG A 84 4.15 4.89 -5.52
CA ARG A 84 5.19 4.97 -6.55
C ARG A 84 5.71 3.58 -6.95
N SER A 85 5.95 2.72 -5.96
CA SER A 85 6.42 1.35 -6.20
C SER A 85 5.44 0.54 -7.04
N ILE A 86 4.16 0.51 -6.68
CA ILE A 86 3.15 -0.27 -7.41
C ILE A 86 2.86 0.27 -8.81
N ALA A 87 3.13 1.54 -9.07
CA ALA A 87 3.06 2.10 -10.40
C ALA A 87 4.19 1.57 -11.31
N GLY A 88 5.31 1.15 -10.72
CA GLY A 88 6.50 0.74 -11.44
C GLY A 88 7.29 1.92 -12.04
N PRO A 89 8.44 1.64 -12.66
CA PRO A 89 9.17 2.65 -13.41
C PRO A 89 8.39 3.03 -14.68
N ALA A 90 8.49 4.29 -15.10
CA ALA A 90 8.03 4.70 -16.42
C ALA A 90 8.83 3.98 -17.52
N SER A 91 8.29 3.92 -18.74
CA SER A 91 8.89 3.15 -19.85
C SER A 91 10.31 3.58 -20.22
N ASP A 92 10.65 4.83 -19.97
CA ASP A 92 11.93 5.49 -20.24
C ASP A 92 12.72 5.85 -18.99
N GLU A 93 12.20 5.51 -17.79
CA GLU A 93 12.84 5.78 -16.51
C GLU A 93 13.94 4.73 -16.22
N ASP A 94 15.16 5.22 -15.90
CA ASP A 94 16.19 4.31 -15.42
C ASP A 94 15.75 3.65 -14.11
N PRO A 95 15.90 2.33 -13.98
CA PRO A 95 15.55 1.63 -12.73
C PRO A 95 16.18 2.22 -11.47
N LEU A 96 17.34 2.85 -11.60
CA LEU A 96 18.01 3.53 -10.48
C LEU A 96 17.29 4.81 -10.08
N ASP A 97 16.86 5.59 -11.04
CA ASP A 97 16.12 6.83 -10.78
C ASP A 97 14.80 6.51 -10.11
N TRP A 98 14.11 5.45 -10.56
CA TRP A 98 12.89 4.96 -9.93
C TRP A 98 13.12 4.52 -8.48
N ILE A 99 14.19 3.75 -8.19
CA ILE A 99 14.53 3.34 -6.83
C ILE A 99 14.91 4.55 -5.97
N ALA A 100 15.70 5.47 -6.53
CA ALA A 100 16.07 6.72 -5.86
C ALA A 100 14.85 7.56 -5.50
N ALA A 101 13.85 7.62 -6.39
CA ALA A 101 12.60 8.31 -6.15
C ALA A 101 11.80 7.67 -5.00
N ILE A 102 11.68 6.32 -4.98
CA ILE A 102 11.02 5.59 -3.88
C ILE A 102 11.72 5.85 -2.56
N TRP A 103 13.05 5.76 -2.55
CA TRP A 103 13.86 6.07 -1.37
C TRP A 103 13.64 7.51 -0.90
N GLY A 104 13.78 8.48 -1.80
CA GLY A 104 13.59 9.89 -1.52
C GLY A 104 12.19 10.20 -0.98
N GLU A 105 11.15 9.57 -1.51
CA GLU A 105 9.79 9.70 -0.99
C GLU A 105 9.65 9.15 0.43
N SER A 106 10.23 7.97 0.71
CA SER A 106 10.17 7.34 2.02
C SER A 106 10.90 8.11 3.13
N GLU A 107 11.81 9.04 2.75
CA GLU A 107 12.63 9.82 3.68
C GLU A 107 12.21 11.29 3.83
N ARG A 108 11.21 11.77 3.10
CA ARG A 108 10.80 13.20 3.07
C ARG A 108 10.37 13.78 4.42
N SER A 109 9.99 12.95 5.39
CA SER A 109 9.63 13.43 6.73
C SER A 109 10.79 14.07 7.50
N ASN A 110 12.03 13.86 7.06
CA ASN A 110 13.22 14.46 7.62
C ASN A 110 13.50 15.89 7.10
N ARG A 111 12.45 16.69 6.83
CA ARG A 111 12.52 18.05 6.22
C ARG A 111 13.45 19.06 6.93
N HIS A 112 14.01 18.76 8.11
CA HIS A 112 15.00 19.59 8.79
C HIS A 112 16.45 19.19 8.51
N ARG A 113 16.70 18.15 7.74
CA ARG A 113 18.01 17.95 7.14
C ARG A 113 17.84 18.24 5.66
N ASP A 114 18.55 19.23 5.15
CA ASP A 114 18.86 19.36 3.72
C ASP A 114 19.51 18.05 3.26
N VAL A 115 18.70 17.03 3.09
CA VAL A 115 19.07 15.86 2.33
C VAL A 115 18.94 16.32 0.89
N GLY A 116 19.94 17.09 0.47
CA GLY A 116 20.25 17.20 -0.94
C GLY A 116 20.17 15.78 -1.48
N ALA A 117 19.60 15.60 -2.65
CA ALA A 117 19.32 14.37 -3.37
C ALA A 117 20.14 13.23 -2.79
N ALA A 118 19.47 12.27 -2.12
CA ALA A 118 20.05 11.30 -1.20
C ALA A 118 21.45 10.95 -1.68
N GLN A 119 22.47 11.51 -1.04
CA GLN A 119 23.83 11.15 -1.41
C GLN A 119 23.92 9.69 -1.09
N TRP A 120 23.83 8.89 -2.13
CA TRP A 120 24.11 7.49 -2.11
C TRP A 120 25.54 7.36 -1.56
N ARG A 121 25.66 7.17 -0.25
CA ARG A 121 26.92 7.42 0.47
C ARG A 121 28.04 6.43 0.16
N HIS A 122 27.76 5.37 -0.60
CA HIS A 122 28.80 4.44 -1.07
C HIS A 122 28.42 3.86 -2.44
N GLU A 123 29.02 4.37 -3.49
CA GLU A 123 28.89 3.80 -4.86
C GLU A 123 29.12 2.26 -4.89
N ALA A 124 30.05 1.76 -4.07
CA ALA A 124 30.30 0.33 -3.96
C ALA A 124 29.09 -0.44 -3.43
N SER A 125 28.42 0.06 -2.38
CA SER A 125 27.25 -0.62 -1.78
C SER A 125 26.03 -0.57 -2.69
N ILE A 126 25.90 0.47 -3.53
CA ILE A 126 24.85 0.54 -4.53
C ILE A 126 25.09 -0.49 -5.62
N ASN A 127 26.33 -0.63 -6.11
CA ASN A 127 26.65 -1.61 -7.13
C ASN A 127 26.35 -3.04 -6.70
N GLU A 128 26.47 -3.37 -5.40
CA GLU A 128 26.09 -4.67 -4.84
C GLU A 128 24.61 -4.99 -5.01
N ILE A 129 23.73 -3.99 -4.87
CA ILE A 129 22.26 -4.19 -4.99
C ILE A 129 21.74 -3.95 -6.40
N LEU A 130 22.49 -3.24 -7.25
CA LEU A 130 22.06 -2.94 -8.61
C LEU A 130 21.96 -4.18 -9.50
N ALA A 131 22.92 -5.09 -9.42
CA ALA A 131 22.92 -6.31 -10.22
C ALA A 131 21.69 -7.18 -9.90
N PRO A 132 21.35 -7.48 -8.62
CA PRO A 132 20.10 -8.16 -8.25
C PRO A 132 18.85 -7.46 -8.76
N ILE A 133 18.77 -6.15 -8.61
CA ILE A 133 17.59 -5.38 -9.03
C ILE A 133 17.43 -5.42 -10.55
N ARG A 134 18.51 -5.19 -11.31
CA ARG A 134 18.47 -5.28 -12.78
C ARG A 134 18.07 -6.69 -13.22
N SER A 135 18.60 -7.74 -12.58
CA SER A 135 18.19 -9.11 -12.85
C SER A 135 16.72 -9.34 -12.58
N ALA A 136 16.19 -8.86 -11.45
CA ALA A 136 14.78 -8.96 -11.11
C ALA A 136 13.86 -8.16 -12.04
N LEU A 137 14.36 -7.09 -12.65
CA LEU A 137 13.61 -6.29 -13.62
C LEU A 137 13.67 -6.87 -15.04
N THR A 138 14.77 -7.47 -15.45
CA THR A 138 14.97 -8.01 -16.80
C THR A 138 14.45 -9.44 -16.95
N THR A 139 14.67 -10.26 -15.93
CA THR A 139 14.32 -11.70 -15.92
C THR A 139 13.57 -12.04 -14.61
N PRO A 140 12.37 -11.50 -14.40
CA PRO A 140 11.64 -11.64 -13.16
C PRO A 140 11.09 -13.07 -12.99
N THR A 141 11.87 -13.96 -12.39
CA THR A 141 11.35 -15.22 -11.86
C THR A 141 11.15 -15.11 -10.35
N PRO A 142 10.28 -15.95 -9.75
CA PRO A 142 10.06 -15.94 -8.30
C PRO A 142 11.36 -16.07 -7.49
N GLU A 143 12.29 -16.92 -7.93
CA GLU A 143 13.59 -17.16 -7.29
C GLU A 143 14.47 -15.91 -7.35
N VAL A 144 14.57 -15.30 -8.54
CA VAL A 144 15.37 -14.09 -8.77
C VAL A 144 14.82 -12.94 -7.93
N VAL A 145 13.50 -12.80 -7.84
CA VAL A 145 12.86 -11.75 -7.04
C VAL A 145 13.04 -12.03 -5.54
N ALA A 146 12.88 -13.27 -5.09
CA ALA A 146 13.14 -13.65 -3.70
C ALA A 146 14.55 -13.30 -3.26
N GLU A 147 15.54 -13.66 -4.08
CA GLU A 147 16.95 -13.36 -3.80
C GLU A 147 17.25 -11.86 -3.85
N CYS A 148 16.67 -11.12 -4.80
CA CYS A 148 16.78 -9.67 -4.87
C CYS A 148 16.25 -9.00 -3.58
N VAL A 149 15.06 -9.39 -3.12
CA VAL A 149 14.47 -8.87 -1.87
C VAL A 149 15.35 -9.21 -0.68
N ARG A 150 15.91 -10.42 -0.60
CA ARG A 150 16.84 -10.85 0.45
C ARG A 150 18.09 -9.98 0.48
N GLN A 151 18.74 -9.80 -0.67
CA GLN A 151 19.97 -9.02 -0.76
C GLN A 151 19.78 -7.55 -0.39
N ILE A 152 18.65 -6.93 -0.79
CA ILE A 152 18.31 -5.59 -0.37
C ILE A 152 18.09 -5.55 1.15
N TRP A 153 17.41 -6.56 1.72
CA TRP A 153 17.10 -6.62 3.15
C TRP A 153 18.34 -6.64 4.02
N VAL A 154 19.35 -7.48 3.66
CA VAL A 154 20.61 -7.61 4.42
C VAL A 154 21.65 -6.58 4.00
N GLY A 155 21.46 -5.92 2.87
CA GLY A 155 22.42 -4.99 2.28
C GLY A 155 22.60 -3.71 3.10
N ARG A 156 23.78 -3.10 2.97
CA ARG A 156 24.14 -1.86 3.68
C ARG A 156 23.85 -0.58 2.87
N ALA A 157 23.35 -0.72 1.64
CA ALA A 157 23.18 0.39 0.69
C ALA A 157 22.21 1.49 1.16
N PHE A 158 21.32 1.18 2.08
CA PHE A 158 20.26 2.09 2.54
C PHE A 158 20.45 2.51 4.01
N ASP A 159 21.66 2.77 4.45
CA ASP A 159 21.96 3.26 5.81
C ASP A 159 21.27 2.43 6.93
N GLY A 160 21.28 1.10 6.81
CA GLY A 160 20.62 0.18 7.73
C GLY A 160 19.10 0.05 7.53
N ARG A 161 18.53 0.66 6.49
CA ARG A 161 17.09 0.60 6.15
C ARG A 161 16.79 -0.33 4.98
N GLY A 162 17.67 -1.28 4.69
CA GLY A 162 17.51 -2.28 3.63
C GLY A 162 16.18 -3.02 3.76
N LYS A 163 15.77 -3.39 4.97
CA LYS A 163 14.47 -4.00 5.26
C LYS A 163 13.30 -3.16 4.71
N ARG A 164 13.27 -1.84 4.98
CA ARG A 164 12.23 -0.95 4.47
C ARG A 164 12.22 -0.94 2.95
N MET A 165 13.39 -0.76 2.32
CA MET A 165 13.47 -0.74 0.86
C MET A 165 13.08 -2.05 0.22
N ALA A 166 13.48 -3.19 0.77
CA ALA A 166 13.04 -4.50 0.30
C ALA A 166 11.51 -4.63 0.30
N LEU A 167 10.86 -4.18 1.38
CA LEU A 167 9.40 -4.20 1.50
C LEU A 167 8.71 -3.22 0.53
N LEU A 168 9.29 -2.04 0.31
CA LEU A 168 8.74 -1.06 -0.63
C LEU A 168 8.84 -1.53 -2.09
N LEU A 169 9.89 -2.24 -2.47
CA LEU A 169 10.08 -2.73 -3.84
C LEU A 169 9.35 -4.04 -4.12
N ALA A 170 9.10 -4.85 -3.08
CA ALA A 170 8.51 -6.18 -3.20
C ALA A 170 7.19 -6.21 -4.00
N PRO A 171 6.21 -5.32 -3.80
CA PRO A 171 4.92 -5.39 -4.52
C PRO A 171 5.09 -5.39 -6.04
N PHE A 172 5.90 -4.49 -6.57
CA PHE A 172 6.15 -4.41 -8.00
C PHE A 172 6.92 -5.63 -8.55
N LEU A 173 7.96 -6.06 -7.82
CA LEU A 173 8.78 -7.20 -8.23
C LEU A 173 7.97 -8.51 -8.25
N ILE A 174 7.10 -8.71 -7.24
CA ILE A 174 6.19 -9.88 -7.16
C ILE A 174 5.21 -9.90 -8.33
N GLN A 175 4.59 -8.78 -8.66
CA GLN A 175 3.70 -8.69 -9.82
C GLN A 175 4.37 -9.22 -11.10
N ARG A 176 5.62 -8.83 -11.31
CA ARG A 176 6.39 -9.24 -12.50
C ARG A 176 6.77 -10.72 -12.45
N ALA A 177 7.24 -11.20 -11.30
CA ALA A 177 7.67 -12.59 -11.11
C ALA A 177 6.52 -13.59 -11.33
N PHE A 178 5.34 -13.27 -10.82
CA PHE A 178 4.17 -14.13 -10.92
C PHE A 178 3.27 -13.81 -12.14
N LYS A 179 3.69 -12.88 -13.01
CA LYS A 179 2.95 -12.45 -14.21
C LYS A 179 1.51 -12.03 -13.91
N ALA A 180 1.31 -11.35 -12.80
CA ALA A 180 0.01 -10.92 -12.29
C ALA A 180 -0.06 -9.38 -12.21
N PRO A 181 -0.16 -8.67 -13.35
CA PRO A 181 0.05 -7.21 -13.44
C PRO A 181 -1.02 -6.39 -12.71
N LEU A 182 -2.18 -6.96 -12.44
CA LEU A 182 -3.26 -6.26 -11.75
C LEU A 182 -3.24 -6.48 -10.23
N VAL A 183 -2.42 -7.43 -9.78
CA VAL A 183 -2.41 -7.83 -8.37
C VAL A 183 -1.59 -6.85 -7.55
N GLN A 184 -2.14 -6.46 -6.40
CA GLN A 184 -1.45 -5.74 -5.35
C GLN A 184 -1.13 -6.73 -4.21
N CYS A 185 0.12 -7.13 -4.09
CA CYS A 185 0.58 -8.11 -3.10
C CYS A 185 1.92 -7.65 -2.51
N GLY A 186 1.94 -7.37 -1.21
CA GLY A 186 3.14 -6.98 -0.47
C GLY A 186 3.57 -8.08 0.50
N LEU A 187 4.73 -7.93 1.09
CA LEU A 187 5.31 -8.90 2.02
C LEU A 187 5.28 -8.43 3.48
N ALA A 188 5.12 -7.11 3.69
CA ALA A 188 5.39 -6.52 4.99
C ALA A 188 4.58 -7.15 6.12
N ARG A 189 3.29 -7.42 5.91
CA ARG A 189 2.43 -8.00 6.95
C ARG A 189 2.77 -9.46 7.25
N ALA A 190 3.00 -10.27 6.22
CA ALA A 190 3.34 -11.69 6.41
C ALA A 190 4.69 -11.84 7.13
N LEU A 191 5.69 -11.05 6.73
CA LEU A 191 7.02 -11.08 7.32
C LEU A 191 7.06 -10.45 8.73
N ALA A 192 6.23 -9.43 9.02
CA ALA A 192 6.16 -8.82 10.34
C ALA A 192 5.48 -9.71 11.38
N ARG A 193 4.55 -10.59 10.95
CA ARG A 193 3.81 -11.48 11.85
C ARG A 193 4.72 -12.45 12.59
N ASP A 194 5.78 -12.92 11.94
CA ASP A 194 6.78 -13.81 12.50
C ASP A 194 8.19 -13.25 12.24
N ALA A 195 8.50 -12.16 12.96
CA ALA A 195 9.73 -11.41 12.74
C ALA A 195 10.98 -12.24 13.08
N ASP A 196 10.92 -13.10 14.09
CA ASP A 196 12.05 -13.96 14.51
C ASP A 196 12.36 -14.98 13.42
N ARG A 197 11.36 -15.69 12.93
CA ARG A 197 11.51 -16.62 11.81
C ARG A 197 11.97 -15.92 10.54
N THR A 198 11.49 -14.72 10.27
CA THR A 198 11.96 -13.93 9.11
C THR A 198 13.44 -13.59 9.24
N ASN A 199 13.89 -13.18 10.43
CA ASN A 199 15.30 -12.87 10.68
C ASN A 199 16.19 -14.10 10.59
N GLU A 200 15.71 -15.28 11.00
CA GLU A 200 16.41 -16.54 10.82
C GLU A 200 16.48 -16.95 9.34
N ALA A 201 15.36 -16.89 8.63
CA ALA A 201 15.25 -17.30 7.24
C ALA A 201 16.12 -16.45 6.30
N VAL A 202 16.24 -15.14 6.55
CA VAL A 202 16.95 -14.22 5.65
C VAL A 202 18.47 -14.48 5.60
N VAL A 203 19.02 -15.21 6.59
CA VAL A 203 20.45 -15.55 6.68
C VAL A 203 20.83 -16.62 5.65
N ASP A 204 19.92 -17.58 5.38
CA ASP A 204 20.13 -18.68 4.45
C ASP A 204 19.20 -18.57 3.24
N ALA A 205 19.77 -18.68 2.03
CA ALA A 205 19.03 -18.46 0.79
C ALA A 205 17.91 -19.49 0.55
N GLU A 206 18.12 -20.75 0.91
CA GLU A 206 17.12 -21.83 0.72
C GLU A 206 15.96 -21.64 1.72
N SER A 207 16.26 -21.39 2.98
CA SER A 207 15.27 -21.08 4.02
C SER A 207 14.48 -19.82 3.67
N TRP A 208 15.16 -18.81 3.14
CA TRP A 208 14.51 -17.58 2.69
C TRP A 208 13.54 -17.82 1.55
N LEU A 209 13.93 -18.61 0.56
CA LEU A 209 13.09 -18.89 -0.60
C LEU A 209 11.75 -19.53 -0.19
N LEU A 210 11.80 -20.53 0.69
CA LEU A 210 10.59 -21.15 1.24
C LEU A 210 9.73 -20.16 2.03
N HIS A 211 10.38 -19.31 2.83
CA HIS A 211 9.70 -18.30 3.63
C HIS A 211 9.06 -17.21 2.75
N PHE A 212 9.75 -16.78 1.69
CA PHE A 212 9.26 -15.85 0.69
C PHE A 212 8.00 -16.37 -0.01
N TYR A 213 8.00 -17.62 -0.47
CA TYR A 213 6.82 -18.21 -1.13
C TYR A 213 5.63 -18.30 -0.17
N ALA A 214 5.84 -18.71 1.07
CA ALA A 214 4.78 -18.73 2.08
C ALA A 214 4.23 -17.33 2.36
N ALA A 215 5.09 -16.31 2.40
CA ALA A 215 4.68 -14.92 2.57
C ALA A 215 3.88 -14.39 1.38
N VAL A 216 4.24 -14.76 0.15
CA VAL A 216 3.48 -14.40 -1.06
C VAL A 216 2.12 -15.08 -1.06
N GLU A 217 2.04 -16.39 -0.78
CA GLU A 217 0.78 -17.13 -0.67
C GLU A 217 -0.17 -16.49 0.35
N GLU A 218 0.32 -16.22 1.55
CA GLU A 218 -0.46 -15.59 2.62
C GLU A 218 -0.94 -14.19 2.21
N SER A 219 -0.05 -13.37 1.65
CA SER A 219 -0.39 -11.99 1.27
C SER A 219 -1.39 -11.94 0.13
N ALA A 220 -1.26 -12.83 -0.87
CA ALA A 220 -2.21 -12.94 -1.98
C ALA A 220 -3.59 -13.41 -1.50
N SER A 221 -3.64 -14.44 -0.63
CA SER A 221 -4.88 -14.95 -0.05
C SER A 221 -5.60 -13.88 0.77
N ARG A 222 -4.87 -13.13 1.58
CA ARG A 222 -5.42 -12.03 2.38
C ARG A 222 -5.93 -10.88 1.52
N SER A 223 -5.20 -10.50 0.47
CA SER A 223 -5.64 -9.47 -0.48
C SER A 223 -6.93 -9.88 -1.17
N TYR A 224 -7.07 -11.16 -1.55
CA TYR A 224 -8.31 -11.70 -2.10
C TYR A 224 -9.50 -11.56 -1.13
N GLU A 225 -9.32 -11.94 0.13
CA GLU A 225 -10.35 -11.84 1.17
C GLU A 225 -10.76 -10.39 1.43
N ALA A 226 -9.80 -9.49 1.46
CA ALA A 226 -10.06 -8.07 1.66
C ALA A 226 -10.83 -7.46 0.47
N LEU A 227 -10.44 -7.75 -0.76
CA LEU A 227 -11.18 -7.27 -1.94
C LEU A 227 -12.62 -7.80 -1.97
N ASN A 228 -12.83 -9.06 -1.57
CA ASN A 228 -14.16 -9.64 -1.44
C ASN A 228 -14.99 -8.93 -0.34
N THR A 229 -14.34 -8.57 0.77
CA THR A 229 -14.98 -7.79 1.85
C THR A 229 -15.33 -6.38 1.37
N LEU A 230 -14.42 -5.69 0.68
CA LEU A 230 -14.67 -4.37 0.10
C LEU A 230 -15.83 -4.39 -0.91
N ALA A 231 -15.94 -5.43 -1.73
CA ALA A 231 -17.05 -5.59 -2.67
C ALA A 231 -18.39 -5.70 -1.92
N ARG A 232 -18.45 -6.51 -0.85
CA ARG A 232 -19.65 -6.64 0.01
C ARG A 232 -19.98 -5.34 0.71
N VAL A 233 -19.00 -4.68 1.33
CA VAL A 233 -19.21 -3.37 1.99
C VAL A 233 -19.74 -2.34 1.00
N LYS A 234 -19.21 -2.30 -0.23
CA LYS A 234 -19.73 -1.41 -1.28
C LYS A 234 -21.21 -1.68 -1.58
N ALA A 235 -21.59 -2.95 -1.75
CA ALA A 235 -22.97 -3.35 -2.01
C ALA A 235 -23.89 -2.97 -0.82
N ASP A 236 -23.46 -3.24 0.40
CA ASP A 236 -24.21 -2.92 1.63
C ASP A 236 -24.41 -1.43 1.79
N LEU A 237 -23.39 -0.61 1.51
CA LEU A 237 -23.48 0.85 1.58
C LEU A 237 -24.42 1.39 0.50
N ALA A 238 -24.35 0.84 -0.71
CA ALA A 238 -25.25 1.22 -1.80
C ALA A 238 -26.73 0.87 -1.49
N ALA A 239 -26.97 -0.25 -0.82
CA ALA A 239 -28.31 -0.68 -0.42
C ALA A 239 -28.97 0.22 0.64
N LEU A 240 -28.20 1.00 1.39
CA LEU A 240 -28.72 2.00 2.35
C LEU A 240 -29.32 3.23 1.64
N LEU A 241 -28.98 3.43 0.39
CA LEU A 241 -29.49 4.58 -0.37
C LEU A 241 -30.84 4.23 -1.05
N PRO A 242 -31.82 5.17 -1.08
CA PRO A 242 -33.00 4.98 -1.88
C PRO A 242 -32.63 4.87 -3.36
N ARG A 243 -33.50 4.25 -4.17
CA ARG A 243 -33.28 4.19 -5.62
C ARG A 243 -33.02 5.58 -6.19
N GLU A 244 -31.83 5.73 -6.75
CA GLU A 244 -31.36 7.01 -7.28
C GLU A 244 -31.35 6.98 -8.81
N ARG A 245 -31.33 8.17 -9.40
CA ARG A 245 -31.10 8.33 -10.84
C ARG A 245 -29.64 7.97 -11.14
N GLU A 246 -29.36 7.46 -12.34
CA GLU A 246 -28.00 7.13 -12.79
C GLU A 246 -27.03 8.31 -12.68
N THR A 247 -27.52 9.54 -12.77
CA THR A 247 -26.74 10.77 -12.62
C THR A 247 -26.41 11.13 -11.18
N SER A 248 -26.84 10.33 -10.19
CA SER A 248 -26.55 10.58 -8.78
C SER A 248 -25.07 10.43 -8.48
N ARG A 249 -24.51 11.35 -7.72
CA ARG A 249 -23.12 11.33 -7.27
C ARG A 249 -22.91 10.61 -5.94
N SER A 250 -23.95 10.04 -5.34
CA SER A 250 -23.85 9.30 -4.08
C SER A 250 -23.03 8.02 -4.22
N GLY A 251 -23.20 7.27 -5.33
CA GLY A 251 -22.37 6.08 -5.64
C GLY A 251 -20.88 6.40 -5.74
N PRO A 252 -20.48 7.34 -6.61
CA PRO A 252 -19.08 7.81 -6.66
C PRO A 252 -18.56 8.30 -5.30
N THR A 253 -19.38 8.96 -4.48
CA THR A 253 -18.96 9.39 -3.15
C THR A 253 -18.71 8.20 -2.20
N ILE A 254 -19.52 7.14 -2.25
CA ILE A 254 -19.25 5.90 -1.51
C ILE A 254 -17.88 5.30 -1.93
N GLU A 255 -17.60 5.29 -3.23
CA GLU A 255 -16.31 4.79 -3.75
C GLU A 255 -15.11 5.60 -3.23
N LEU A 256 -15.25 6.92 -3.08
CA LEU A 256 -14.23 7.75 -2.44
C LEU A 256 -13.96 7.33 -0.99
N PHE A 257 -15.02 7.04 -0.22
CA PHE A 257 -14.87 6.58 1.16
C PHE A 257 -14.26 5.16 1.24
N LEU A 258 -14.48 4.30 0.24
CA LEU A 258 -13.79 3.00 0.16
C LEU A 258 -12.31 3.16 -0.18
N GLN A 259 -11.96 4.15 -1.01
CA GLN A 259 -10.58 4.49 -1.29
C GLN A 259 -9.89 5.11 -0.07
N ARG A 260 -10.53 6.04 0.60
CA ARG A 260 -10.02 6.75 1.77
C ARG A 260 -11.16 6.96 2.78
N PRO A 261 -11.25 6.15 3.83
CA PRO A 261 -12.37 6.11 4.77
C PRO A 261 -12.68 7.42 5.51
N ILE A 262 -11.74 8.35 5.57
CA ILE A 262 -11.92 9.69 6.11
C ILE A 262 -11.73 10.71 4.99
N GLN A 263 -12.69 11.63 4.85
CA GLN A 263 -12.72 12.68 3.81
C GLN A 263 -13.19 14.00 4.41
N THR A 264 -12.66 15.11 3.88
CA THR A 264 -13.22 16.45 4.13
C THR A 264 -14.31 16.78 3.11
N ALA A 265 -15.15 17.77 3.40
CA ALA A 265 -16.14 18.26 2.43
C ALA A 265 -15.49 18.79 1.14
N GLN A 266 -14.31 19.40 1.26
CA GLN A 266 -13.55 19.91 0.13
C GLN A 266 -12.99 18.79 -0.76
N ASP A 267 -12.45 17.72 -0.14
CA ASP A 267 -11.99 16.54 -0.88
C ASP A 267 -13.14 15.92 -1.68
N ILE A 268 -14.31 15.76 -1.06
CA ILE A 268 -15.51 15.23 -1.71
C ILE A 268 -15.92 16.13 -2.89
N ALA A 269 -16.03 17.45 -2.67
CA ALA A 269 -16.40 18.40 -3.71
C ALA A 269 -15.47 18.32 -4.93
N GLY A 270 -14.15 18.31 -4.68
CA GLY A 270 -13.13 18.21 -5.71
C GLY A 270 -13.21 16.90 -6.49
N ALA A 271 -13.29 15.78 -5.78
CA ALA A 271 -13.27 14.45 -6.39
C ALA A 271 -14.52 14.15 -7.24
N ILE A 272 -15.71 14.62 -6.82
CA ILE A 272 -16.95 14.40 -7.59
C ILE A 272 -17.24 15.53 -8.58
N GLY A 273 -16.36 16.53 -8.70
CA GLY A 273 -16.56 17.70 -9.58
C GLY A 273 -17.86 18.47 -9.24
N SER A 274 -18.11 18.76 -7.96
CA SER A 274 -19.30 19.46 -7.47
C SER A 274 -18.90 20.77 -6.80
N SER A 275 -19.88 21.69 -6.70
CA SER A 275 -19.72 22.84 -5.81
C SER A 275 -19.75 22.41 -4.34
N ASP A 276 -19.23 23.23 -3.44
CA ASP A 276 -19.30 22.99 -1.99
C ASP A 276 -20.72 22.77 -1.50
N PHE A 277 -21.68 23.52 -2.05
CA PHE A 277 -23.09 23.34 -1.72
C PHE A 277 -23.62 21.99 -2.19
N GLY A 278 -23.29 21.56 -3.41
CA GLY A 278 -23.68 20.26 -3.94
C GLY A 278 -23.06 19.10 -3.15
N ALA A 279 -21.78 19.23 -2.76
CA ALA A 279 -21.12 18.24 -1.91
C ALA A 279 -21.79 18.12 -0.54
N ARG A 280 -22.16 19.24 0.09
CA ARG A 280 -22.89 19.25 1.38
C ARG A 280 -24.23 18.53 1.30
N LEU A 281 -25.01 18.73 0.21
CA LEU A 281 -26.27 18.01 0.01
C LEU A 281 -26.07 16.49 -0.07
N ILE A 282 -25.01 16.05 -0.75
CA ILE A 282 -24.66 14.62 -0.83
C ILE A 282 -24.22 14.09 0.53
N ILE A 283 -23.36 14.84 1.25
CA ILE A 283 -22.92 14.50 2.59
C ILE A 283 -24.10 14.35 3.55
N ASP A 284 -25.03 15.32 3.58
CA ASP A 284 -26.23 15.27 4.43
C ASP A 284 -27.10 14.05 4.12
N LYS A 285 -27.21 13.70 2.84
CA LYS A 285 -27.92 12.50 2.40
C LYS A 285 -27.24 11.22 2.90
N LEU A 286 -25.90 11.12 2.77
CA LEU A 286 -25.14 9.96 3.24
C LEU A 286 -25.16 9.83 4.76
N ILE A 287 -25.17 10.96 5.50
CA ILE A 287 -25.37 10.97 6.96
C ILE A 287 -26.76 10.44 7.32
N LYS A 288 -27.82 10.96 6.68
CA LYS A 288 -29.20 10.50 6.93
C LYS A 288 -29.40 9.02 6.62
N ALA A 289 -28.69 8.49 5.62
CA ALA A 289 -28.69 7.08 5.27
C ALA A 289 -27.81 6.22 6.20
N GLY A 290 -27.03 6.80 7.12
CA GLY A 290 -26.14 6.08 8.00
C GLY A 290 -24.88 5.52 7.31
N VAL A 291 -24.54 6.04 6.12
CA VAL A 291 -23.34 5.63 5.35
C VAL A 291 -22.09 6.22 5.98
N ILE A 292 -22.14 7.50 6.37
CA ILE A 292 -21.04 8.23 6.99
C ILE A 292 -21.48 8.92 8.27
N THR A 293 -20.51 9.21 9.14
CA THR A 293 -20.73 10.04 10.33
C THR A 293 -19.73 11.19 10.37
N PRO A 294 -20.13 12.38 10.87
CA PRO A 294 -19.18 13.45 11.09
C PRO A 294 -18.18 13.04 12.16
N LEU A 295 -16.90 13.40 11.96
CA LEU A 295 -15.91 13.39 13.02
C LEU A 295 -15.96 14.72 13.79
N ASP A 296 -15.69 14.68 15.10
CA ASP A 296 -15.62 15.87 15.92
C ASP A 296 -14.45 16.75 15.45
N GLY A 297 -14.76 17.98 15.03
CA GLY A 297 -13.78 18.93 14.50
C GLY A 297 -14.39 20.32 14.32
N SER A 298 -13.55 21.30 13.98
CA SER A 298 -13.99 22.68 13.76
C SER A 298 -15.03 22.76 12.64
N ARG A 299 -15.98 23.71 12.72
CA ARG A 299 -17.03 23.90 11.71
C ARG A 299 -16.48 24.19 10.29
N GLN A 300 -15.25 24.66 10.16
CA GLN A 300 -14.66 25.07 8.88
C GLN A 300 -14.01 23.91 8.10
N ASN A 301 -13.44 22.90 8.79
CA ASN A 301 -12.78 21.72 8.17
C ASN A 301 -13.37 20.42 8.72
N ARG A 302 -14.69 20.25 8.60
CA ARG A 302 -15.35 19.06 9.12
C ARG A 302 -14.98 17.83 8.28
N SER A 303 -14.39 16.84 8.93
CA SER A 303 -14.12 15.52 8.34
C SER A 303 -15.29 14.56 8.59
N TYR A 304 -15.44 13.60 7.71
CA TYR A 304 -16.47 12.56 7.76
C TYR A 304 -15.82 11.20 7.64
N ILE A 305 -16.34 10.22 8.37
CA ILE A 305 -15.84 8.86 8.37
C ILE A 305 -16.90 7.86 7.91
N CYS A 306 -16.49 6.93 7.05
CA CYS A 306 -17.23 5.71 6.74
C CYS A 306 -16.65 4.55 7.58
N ARG A 307 -17.26 4.24 8.74
CA ARG A 307 -16.76 3.19 9.65
C ARG A 307 -16.74 1.80 9.02
N LYS A 308 -17.72 1.48 8.13
CA LYS A 308 -17.73 0.20 7.42
C LYS A 308 -16.56 0.07 6.45
N ALA A 309 -16.18 1.16 5.77
CA ALA A 309 -15.03 1.18 4.87
C ALA A 309 -13.69 1.12 5.64
N MET A 310 -13.66 1.64 6.87
CA MET A 310 -12.49 1.56 7.75
C MET A 310 -12.26 0.14 8.29
N ALA A 311 -13.33 -0.64 8.48
CA ALA A 311 -13.26 -1.99 9.03
C ALA A 311 -13.08 -3.09 7.95
N ALA A 312 -13.07 -2.73 6.66
CA ALA A 312 -12.90 -3.65 5.54
C ALA A 312 -11.43 -3.86 5.19
#